data_b0e508f1477ad6a8e12113a2f4575852
#
_entry.id   b0e508f1477ad6a8e12113a2f4575852
#
_cell.length_a   1.000
_cell.length_b   1.000
_cell.length_c   1.000
_cell.angle_alpha   90.00
_cell.angle_beta   90.00
_cell.angle_gamma   90.00
#
_symmetry.space_group_name_H-M   'P 1'
#
loop_
_entity.id
_entity.type
_entity.pdbx_description
1 polymer ?
#
loop_
_entity_poly.entity_id
_entity_poly.type
_entity_poly.pdbx_seq_one_letter_code
_entity_poly.pdbx_strand_id
1 'polypeptide(L)'
;ISFEVEKGEFIAIMGASGSGKTTLLNCISTLDKVSSGKIYMEGDDITRLKGNQLNRFRREKLGFIFQEFNLLDTLTAFENIALALSIQNVPAVEITKRVHAMAEELDIESVLSKYPYEMSGGQKQRVACARAMVTDPGLVLADEPTGALDSRSARMLLESFQTLNREMQATILMVTHDAFTASYAGRVIFIKDGKLFHELRKGNASRREFFDQIMDVVTLLGGDLNHAI
;
A
#
# COMPACT_ATOMS: atom_id res chain seq x y z
N ILE A 1 4.23 19.63 3.00
CA ILE A 1 4.61 18.44 3.77
C ILE A 1 6.02 18.05 3.35
N SER A 2 6.90 17.76 4.32
CA SER A 2 8.25 17.24 4.06
C SER A 2 8.52 16.08 5.01
N PHE A 3 8.89 14.94 4.48
CA PHE A 3 9.31 13.76 5.23
C PHE A 3 10.15 12.85 4.30
N GLU A 4 10.88 11.93 4.89
CA GLU A 4 11.68 10.95 4.19
C GLU A 4 11.18 9.55 4.51
N VAL A 5 11.34 8.62 3.58
CA VAL A 5 11.01 7.20 3.72
C VAL A 5 12.25 6.40 3.37
N GLU A 6 12.69 5.57 4.29
CA GLU A 6 13.85 4.69 4.07
C GLU A 6 13.43 3.43 3.31
N LYS A 7 14.36 2.87 2.54
CA LYS A 7 14.11 1.60 1.85
C LYS A 7 13.82 0.50 2.88
N GLY A 8 12.79 -0.29 2.63
CA GLY A 8 12.35 -1.34 3.54
C GLY A 8 11.52 -0.81 4.74
N GLU A 9 11.14 0.46 4.76
CA GLU A 9 10.28 1.01 5.81
C GLU A 9 8.79 0.74 5.50
N PHE A 10 8.04 0.37 6.53
CA PHE A 10 6.57 0.29 6.45
C PHE A 10 5.98 1.47 7.23
N ILE A 11 5.43 2.43 6.50
CA ILE A 11 4.86 3.67 7.04
C ILE A 11 3.36 3.70 6.84
N ALA A 12 2.63 4.20 7.85
CA ALA A 12 1.24 4.60 7.73
C ALA A 12 1.12 6.14 7.74
N ILE A 13 0.28 6.68 6.87
CA ILE A 13 -0.13 8.09 6.88
C ILE A 13 -1.56 8.16 7.39
N MET A 14 -1.76 8.84 8.50
CA MET A 14 -3.04 9.01 9.15
C MET A 14 -3.52 10.46 9.15
N GLY A 15 -4.82 10.64 9.27
CA GLY A 15 -5.47 11.96 9.40
C GLY A 15 -6.96 11.89 9.10
N ALA A 16 -7.71 12.91 9.45
CA ALA A 16 -9.13 13.01 9.17
C ALA A 16 -9.46 12.99 7.67
N SER A 17 -10.70 12.72 7.32
CA SER A 17 -11.15 12.86 5.93
C SER A 17 -10.88 14.29 5.43
N GLY A 18 -10.42 14.42 4.20
CA GLY A 18 -10.06 15.71 3.62
C GLY A 18 -8.71 16.30 4.07
N SER A 19 -7.93 15.65 4.95
CA SER A 19 -6.61 16.14 5.40
C SER A 19 -5.52 16.15 4.31
N GLY A 20 -5.79 15.58 3.12
CA GLY A 20 -4.87 15.56 1.97
C GLY A 20 -4.08 14.26 1.79
N LYS A 21 -4.40 13.17 2.50
CA LYS A 21 -3.69 11.87 2.41
C LYS A 21 -3.70 11.28 0.99
N THR A 22 -4.89 11.13 0.40
CA THR A 22 -5.05 10.61 -0.96
C THR A 22 -4.40 11.53 -1.99
N THR A 23 -4.49 12.85 -1.81
CA THR A 23 -3.78 13.81 -2.68
C THR A 23 -2.26 13.61 -2.60
N LEU A 24 -1.72 13.42 -1.39
CA LEU A 24 -0.29 13.14 -1.22
C LEU A 24 0.11 11.83 -1.91
N LEU A 25 -0.70 10.77 -1.73
CA LEU A 25 -0.47 9.48 -2.38
C LEU A 25 -0.52 9.61 -3.91
N ASN A 26 -1.48 10.35 -4.45
CA ASN A 26 -1.60 10.65 -5.87
C ASN A 26 -0.39 11.44 -6.41
N CYS A 27 0.15 12.38 -5.65
CA CYS A 27 1.36 13.10 -6.02
C CYS A 27 2.59 12.18 -6.04
N ILE A 28 2.75 11.31 -5.02
CA ILE A 28 3.86 10.33 -4.96
C ILE A 28 3.77 9.35 -6.11
N SER A 29 2.56 8.91 -6.46
CA SER A 29 2.31 8.02 -7.58
C SER A 29 2.36 8.69 -8.95
N THR A 30 2.55 10.01 -8.98
CA THR A 30 2.52 10.82 -10.20
C THR A 30 1.18 10.79 -10.94
N LEU A 31 0.09 10.38 -10.28
CA LEU A 31 -1.28 10.50 -10.81
C LEU A 31 -1.72 11.97 -10.84
N ASP A 32 -1.39 12.71 -9.77
CA ASP A 32 -1.57 14.15 -9.69
C ASP A 32 -0.23 14.90 -9.82
N LYS A 33 -0.30 16.13 -10.31
CA LYS A 33 0.87 17.02 -10.41
C LYS A 33 1.10 17.75 -9.09
N VAL A 34 2.35 17.77 -8.64
CA VAL A 34 2.78 18.59 -7.51
C VAL A 34 2.72 20.06 -7.89
N SER A 35 1.95 20.87 -7.15
CA SER A 35 1.85 22.31 -7.37
C SER A 35 3.11 23.06 -6.95
N SER A 36 3.76 22.61 -5.87
CA SER A 36 5.02 23.17 -5.37
C SER A 36 5.78 22.13 -4.56
N GLY A 37 7.10 22.27 -4.48
CA GLY A 37 7.98 21.31 -3.84
C GLY A 37 8.49 20.26 -4.81
N LYS A 38 9.13 19.22 -4.27
CA LYS A 38 9.76 18.13 -5.04
C LYS A 38 9.57 16.81 -4.32
N ILE A 39 9.50 15.74 -5.09
CA ILE A 39 9.51 14.37 -4.59
C ILE A 39 10.69 13.66 -5.22
N TYR A 40 11.51 13.04 -4.38
CA TYR A 40 12.65 12.26 -4.82
C TYR A 40 12.40 10.78 -4.52
N MET A 41 12.75 9.92 -5.46
CA MET A 41 12.77 8.47 -5.29
C MET A 41 14.11 7.92 -5.79
N GLU A 42 14.84 7.26 -4.92
CA GLU A 42 16.20 6.74 -5.22
C GLU A 42 17.15 7.80 -5.80
N GLY A 43 17.00 9.07 -5.37
CA GLY A 43 17.80 10.21 -5.83
C GLY A 43 17.23 10.95 -7.06
N ASP A 44 16.26 10.39 -7.76
CA ASP A 44 15.65 10.99 -8.93
C ASP A 44 14.48 11.91 -8.57
N ASP A 45 14.44 13.12 -9.13
CA ASP A 45 13.31 14.07 -8.98
C ASP A 45 12.14 13.63 -9.86
N ILE A 46 11.20 12.88 -9.28
CA ILE A 46 10.04 12.34 -9.99
C ILE A 46 9.03 13.41 -10.42
N THR A 47 9.09 14.62 -9.84
CA THR A 47 8.21 15.73 -10.24
C THR A 47 8.54 16.27 -11.64
N ARG A 48 9.70 15.93 -12.18
CA ARG A 48 10.16 16.33 -13.53
C ARG A 48 9.86 15.31 -14.61
N LEU A 49 9.42 14.12 -14.27
CA LEU A 49 9.12 13.06 -15.23
C LEU A 49 7.97 13.46 -16.15
N LYS A 50 8.06 13.12 -17.46
CA LYS A 50 7.04 13.43 -18.46
C LYS A 50 6.85 12.28 -19.46
N GLY A 51 5.64 12.18 -20.01
CA GLY A 51 5.33 11.23 -21.09
C GLY A 51 5.75 9.79 -20.76
N ASN A 52 6.57 9.20 -21.62
CA ASN A 52 7.01 7.81 -21.47
C ASN A 52 7.81 7.55 -20.19
N GLN A 53 8.52 8.55 -19.64
CA GLN A 53 9.23 8.41 -18.37
C GLN A 53 8.26 8.19 -17.19
N LEU A 54 7.12 8.89 -17.14
CA LEU A 54 6.07 8.69 -16.14
C LEU A 54 5.49 7.27 -16.22
N ASN A 55 5.18 6.82 -17.45
CA ASN A 55 4.62 5.49 -17.66
C ASN A 55 5.61 4.40 -17.23
N ARG A 56 6.89 4.58 -17.56
CA ARG A 56 7.95 3.68 -17.15
C ARG A 56 8.12 3.65 -15.63
N PHE A 57 8.16 4.83 -15.00
CA PHE A 57 8.28 4.96 -13.54
C PHE A 57 7.15 4.23 -12.82
N ARG A 58 5.88 4.49 -13.19
CA ARG A 58 4.72 3.81 -12.59
C ARG A 58 4.79 2.30 -12.73
N ARG A 59 5.16 1.82 -13.91
CA ARG A 59 5.21 0.39 -14.23
C ARG A 59 6.35 -0.35 -13.51
N GLU A 60 7.52 0.29 -13.39
CA GLU A 60 8.74 -0.37 -12.93
C GLU A 60 9.06 -0.10 -11.45
N LYS A 61 8.59 1.01 -10.90
CA LYS A 61 8.98 1.48 -9.57
C LYS A 61 7.84 1.44 -8.55
N LEU A 62 6.59 1.39 -8.99
CA LEU A 62 5.44 1.46 -8.10
C LEU A 62 4.58 0.21 -8.14
N GLY A 63 4.13 -0.21 -6.96
CA GLY A 63 3.02 -1.13 -6.77
C GLY A 63 1.82 -0.40 -6.17
N PHE A 64 0.60 -0.76 -6.60
CA PHE A 64 -0.61 -0.13 -6.10
C PHE A 64 -1.58 -1.14 -5.52
N ILE A 65 -2.08 -0.85 -4.31
CA ILE A 65 -3.12 -1.60 -3.62
C ILE A 65 -4.25 -0.62 -3.28
N PHE A 66 -5.43 -0.86 -3.84
CA PHE A 66 -6.60 -0.01 -3.71
C PHE A 66 -7.63 -0.63 -2.76
N GLN A 67 -8.49 0.20 -2.20
CA GLN A 67 -9.61 -0.22 -1.36
C GLN A 67 -10.57 -1.18 -2.09
N GLU A 68 -10.88 -0.92 -3.35
CA GLU A 68 -11.81 -1.70 -4.18
C GLU A 68 -11.12 -2.77 -5.04
N PHE A 69 -9.93 -3.25 -4.63
CA PHE A 69 -9.14 -4.32 -5.28
C PHE A 69 -8.70 -3.99 -6.71
N ASN A 70 -9.54 -3.37 -7.54
CA ASN A 70 -9.31 -3.05 -8.95
C ASN A 70 -8.78 -4.25 -9.77
N LEU A 71 -9.34 -5.43 -9.52
CA LEU A 71 -9.08 -6.61 -10.33
C LEU A 71 -9.92 -6.55 -11.60
N LEU A 72 -9.39 -7.11 -12.69
CA LEU A 72 -10.11 -7.26 -13.93
C LEU A 72 -10.97 -8.52 -13.86
N ASP A 73 -12.30 -8.36 -13.89
CA ASP A 73 -13.26 -9.46 -13.73
C ASP A 73 -13.23 -10.48 -14.86
N THR A 74 -12.67 -10.09 -16.01
CA THR A 74 -12.50 -10.95 -17.18
C THR A 74 -11.23 -11.82 -17.15
N LEU A 75 -10.38 -11.61 -16.15
CA LEU A 75 -9.13 -12.33 -15.96
C LEU A 75 -9.18 -13.15 -14.66
N THR A 76 -8.56 -14.32 -14.68
CA THR A 76 -8.32 -15.13 -13.48
C THR A 76 -7.39 -14.40 -12.50
N ALA A 77 -7.25 -14.91 -11.26
CA ALA A 77 -6.29 -14.40 -10.30
C ALA A 77 -4.86 -14.46 -10.86
N PHE A 78 -4.47 -15.59 -11.47
CA PHE A 78 -3.17 -15.72 -12.13
C PHE A 78 -2.95 -14.64 -13.18
N GLU A 79 -3.91 -14.43 -14.07
CA GLU A 79 -3.79 -13.45 -15.17
C GLU A 79 -3.77 -12.02 -14.66
N ASN A 80 -4.54 -11.69 -13.60
CA ASN A 80 -4.48 -10.39 -12.94
C ASN A 80 -3.08 -10.08 -12.40
N ILE A 81 -2.41 -11.06 -11.78
CA ILE A 81 -1.04 -10.91 -11.28
C ILE A 81 -0.05 -10.87 -12.44
N ALA A 82 -0.16 -11.80 -13.38
CA ALA A 82 0.73 -11.93 -14.54
C ALA A 82 0.74 -10.70 -15.43
N LEU A 83 -0.38 -9.97 -15.50
CA LEU A 83 -0.51 -8.76 -16.32
C LEU A 83 0.56 -7.71 -15.98
N ALA A 84 0.87 -7.52 -14.70
CA ALA A 84 1.88 -6.55 -14.26
C ALA A 84 3.28 -6.87 -14.83
N LEU A 85 3.64 -8.15 -14.88
CA LEU A 85 4.90 -8.62 -15.47
C LEU A 85 4.87 -8.61 -17.01
N SER A 86 3.72 -8.93 -17.61
CA SER A 86 3.54 -8.93 -19.06
C SER A 86 3.73 -7.51 -19.64
N ILE A 87 3.24 -6.49 -18.95
CA ILE A 87 3.44 -5.08 -19.35
C ILE A 87 4.92 -4.69 -19.30
N GLN A 88 5.73 -5.36 -18.48
CA GLN A 88 7.18 -5.17 -18.41
C GLN A 88 7.95 -6.03 -19.42
N ASN A 89 7.26 -6.80 -20.28
CA ASN A 89 7.83 -7.74 -21.25
C ASN A 89 8.68 -8.87 -20.60
N VAL A 90 8.31 -9.30 -19.40
CA VAL A 90 8.96 -10.47 -18.76
C VAL A 90 8.60 -11.73 -19.53
N PRO A 91 9.56 -12.66 -19.76
CA PRO A 91 9.28 -13.93 -20.45
C PRO A 91 8.24 -14.78 -19.71
N ALA A 92 7.37 -15.50 -20.46
CA ALA A 92 6.26 -16.28 -19.90
C ALA A 92 6.68 -17.31 -18.84
N VAL A 93 7.82 -17.97 -19.01
CA VAL A 93 8.36 -18.91 -18.03
C VAL A 93 8.67 -18.23 -16.69
N GLU A 94 9.26 -17.06 -16.74
CA GLU A 94 9.57 -16.27 -15.54
C GLU A 94 8.31 -15.70 -14.90
N ILE A 95 7.31 -15.28 -15.70
CA ILE A 95 6.00 -14.86 -15.20
C ILE A 95 5.38 -15.97 -14.35
N THR A 96 5.28 -17.17 -14.89
CA THR A 96 4.69 -18.32 -14.18
C THR A 96 5.40 -18.56 -12.85
N LYS A 97 6.73 -18.58 -12.85
CA LYS A 97 7.54 -18.79 -11.64
C LYS A 97 7.27 -17.72 -10.58
N ARG A 98 7.29 -16.43 -10.97
CA ARG A 98 7.09 -15.32 -10.02
C ARG A 98 5.66 -15.28 -9.48
N VAL A 99 4.67 -15.55 -10.33
CA VAL A 99 3.26 -15.58 -9.90
C VAL A 99 3.04 -16.68 -8.86
N HIS A 100 3.56 -17.89 -9.07
CA HIS A 100 3.42 -18.99 -8.09
C HIS A 100 4.15 -18.68 -6.79
N ALA A 101 5.38 -18.17 -6.84
CA ALA A 101 6.12 -17.79 -5.62
C ALA A 101 5.35 -16.72 -4.80
N MET A 102 4.82 -15.69 -5.46
CA MET A 102 4.03 -14.66 -4.79
C MET A 102 2.69 -15.20 -4.27
N ALA A 103 2.09 -16.16 -4.97
CA ALA A 103 0.85 -16.79 -4.55
C ALA A 103 1.03 -17.68 -3.31
N GLU A 104 2.16 -18.34 -3.17
CA GLU A 104 2.55 -19.10 -1.99
C GLU A 104 2.70 -18.18 -0.77
N GLU A 105 3.48 -17.09 -0.91
CA GLU A 105 3.69 -16.08 0.14
C GLU A 105 2.38 -15.46 0.67
N LEU A 106 1.39 -15.28 -0.20
CA LEU A 106 0.13 -14.64 0.13
C LEU A 106 -1.02 -15.64 0.37
N ASP A 107 -0.75 -16.94 0.41
CA ASP A 107 -1.75 -18.01 0.61
C ASP A 107 -2.94 -17.89 -0.35
N ILE A 108 -2.64 -17.76 -1.66
CA ILE A 108 -3.65 -17.63 -2.73
C ILE A 108 -3.45 -18.65 -3.88
N GLU A 109 -2.56 -19.64 -3.77
CA GLU A 109 -2.35 -20.64 -4.83
C GLU A 109 -3.65 -21.34 -5.21
N SER A 110 -4.48 -21.68 -4.23
CA SER A 110 -5.76 -22.38 -4.44
C SER A 110 -6.79 -21.59 -5.25
N VAL A 111 -6.57 -20.28 -5.45
CA VAL A 111 -7.49 -19.40 -6.18
C VAL A 111 -6.92 -18.86 -7.49
N LEU A 112 -5.71 -19.23 -7.88
CA LEU A 112 -5.07 -18.72 -9.10
C LEU A 112 -5.90 -18.94 -10.37
N SER A 113 -6.66 -20.03 -10.47
CA SER A 113 -7.52 -20.33 -11.60
C SER A 113 -8.92 -19.69 -11.52
N LYS A 114 -9.26 -19.02 -10.40
CA LYS A 114 -10.58 -18.42 -10.19
C LYS A 114 -10.64 -16.99 -10.73
N TYR A 115 -11.83 -16.60 -11.14
CA TYR A 115 -12.17 -15.23 -11.48
C TYR A 115 -12.51 -14.42 -10.23
N PRO A 116 -12.42 -13.07 -10.26
CA PRO A 116 -12.71 -12.23 -9.10
C PRO A 116 -14.08 -12.49 -8.47
N TYR A 117 -15.12 -12.74 -9.26
CA TYR A 117 -16.47 -13.02 -8.75
C TYR A 117 -16.60 -14.37 -8.00
N GLU A 118 -15.62 -15.27 -8.14
CA GLU A 118 -15.57 -16.56 -7.44
C GLU A 118 -14.76 -16.51 -6.13
N MET A 119 -14.18 -15.35 -5.80
CA MET A 119 -13.30 -15.15 -4.66
C MET A 119 -13.96 -14.34 -3.55
N SER A 120 -13.61 -14.63 -2.29
CA SER A 120 -13.96 -13.77 -1.16
C SER A 120 -13.24 -12.41 -1.23
N GLY A 121 -13.73 -11.39 -0.52
CA GLY A 121 -13.09 -10.08 -0.45
C GLY A 121 -11.62 -10.16 -0.01
N GLY A 122 -11.31 -10.97 1.01
CA GLY A 122 -9.95 -11.18 1.48
C GLY A 122 -9.05 -11.85 0.44
N GLN A 123 -9.58 -12.82 -0.35
CA GLN A 123 -8.83 -13.42 -1.46
C GLN A 123 -8.56 -12.41 -2.58
N LYS A 124 -9.57 -11.62 -2.98
CA LYS A 124 -9.41 -10.53 -3.96
C LYS A 124 -8.31 -9.54 -3.55
N GLN A 125 -8.30 -9.17 -2.28
CA GLN A 125 -7.32 -8.21 -1.77
C GLN A 125 -5.91 -8.79 -1.79
N ARG A 126 -5.72 -10.06 -1.41
CA ARG A 126 -4.42 -10.72 -1.50
C ARG A 126 -3.95 -10.89 -2.95
N VAL A 127 -4.87 -11.15 -3.88
CA VAL A 127 -4.54 -11.14 -5.32
C VAL A 127 -4.12 -9.75 -5.80
N ALA A 128 -4.80 -8.70 -5.36
CA ALA A 128 -4.42 -7.31 -5.66
C ALA A 128 -3.05 -6.97 -5.06
N CYS A 129 -2.75 -7.45 -3.84
CA CYS A 129 -1.46 -7.33 -3.21
C CYS A 129 -0.36 -8.07 -4.02
N ALA A 130 -0.62 -9.32 -4.42
CA ALA A 130 0.28 -10.10 -5.28
C ALA A 130 0.60 -9.35 -6.58
N ARG A 131 -0.42 -8.82 -7.25
CA ARG A 131 -0.25 -8.02 -8.47
C ARG A 131 0.65 -6.79 -8.26
N ALA A 132 0.49 -6.11 -7.12
CA ALA A 132 1.28 -4.93 -6.79
C ALA A 132 2.74 -5.26 -6.49
N MET A 133 3.00 -6.46 -5.91
CA MET A 133 4.32 -6.85 -5.42
C MET A 133 5.14 -7.68 -6.41
N VAL A 134 4.50 -8.40 -7.33
CA VAL A 134 5.15 -9.38 -8.22
C VAL A 134 6.24 -8.78 -9.12
N THR A 135 6.20 -7.47 -9.34
CA THR A 135 7.19 -6.72 -10.12
C THR A 135 8.41 -6.29 -9.31
N ASP A 136 8.43 -6.56 -8.00
CA ASP A 136 9.46 -6.09 -7.06
C ASP A 136 9.62 -4.56 -7.11
N PRO A 137 8.54 -3.80 -6.82
CA PRO A 137 8.56 -2.35 -6.94
C PRO A 137 9.41 -1.70 -5.84
N GLY A 138 10.03 -0.54 -6.15
CA GLY A 138 10.76 0.25 -5.16
C GLY A 138 9.87 0.84 -4.06
N LEU A 139 8.55 1.01 -4.34
CA LEU A 139 7.57 1.53 -3.37
C LEU A 139 6.18 0.95 -3.65
N VAL A 140 5.56 0.41 -2.62
CA VAL A 140 4.15 0.00 -2.63
C VAL A 140 3.30 1.08 -1.97
N LEU A 141 2.28 1.53 -2.69
CA LEU A 141 1.30 2.51 -2.23
C LEU A 141 -0.02 1.79 -1.95
N ALA A 142 -0.53 1.91 -0.73
CA ALA A 142 -1.79 1.31 -0.33
C ALA A 142 -2.76 2.39 0.17
N ASP A 143 -3.89 2.56 -0.52
CA ASP A 143 -4.93 3.52 -0.17
C ASP A 143 -6.09 2.80 0.50
N GLU A 144 -6.25 3.00 1.82
CA GLU A 144 -7.30 2.38 2.66
C GLU A 144 -7.47 0.86 2.40
N PRO A 145 -6.39 0.06 2.43
CA PRO A 145 -6.40 -1.31 1.91
C PRO A 145 -7.33 -2.26 2.66
N THR A 146 -7.78 -1.88 3.85
CA THR A 146 -8.68 -2.68 4.71
C THR A 146 -10.13 -2.19 4.66
N GLY A 147 -10.42 -1.06 4.03
CA GLY A 147 -11.72 -0.38 4.10
C GLY A 147 -12.93 -1.20 3.60
N ALA A 148 -12.70 -2.17 2.70
CA ALA A 148 -13.75 -3.05 2.17
C ALA A 148 -13.73 -4.47 2.77
N LEU A 149 -12.95 -4.71 3.86
CA LEU A 149 -12.72 -6.02 4.43
C LEU A 149 -13.38 -6.19 5.81
N ASP A 150 -13.83 -7.42 6.10
CA ASP A 150 -14.12 -7.82 7.47
C ASP A 150 -12.84 -7.87 8.33
N SER A 151 -13.01 -7.84 9.66
CA SER A 151 -11.89 -7.75 10.61
C SER A 151 -10.88 -8.90 10.49
N ARG A 152 -11.33 -10.11 10.10
CA ARG A 152 -10.43 -11.26 9.91
C ARG A 152 -9.60 -11.09 8.65
N SER A 153 -10.24 -10.75 7.54
CA SER A 153 -9.57 -10.51 6.24
C SER A 153 -8.61 -9.33 6.31
N ALA A 154 -9.00 -8.24 7.01
CA ALA A 154 -8.14 -7.09 7.25
C ALA A 154 -6.86 -7.48 8.03
N ARG A 155 -7.01 -8.26 9.10
CA ARG A 155 -5.86 -8.77 9.86
C ARG A 155 -4.92 -9.59 8.98
N MET A 156 -5.44 -10.56 8.24
CA MET A 156 -4.64 -11.41 7.36
C MET A 156 -3.86 -10.60 6.32
N LEU A 157 -4.49 -9.59 5.72
CA LEU A 157 -3.81 -8.69 4.78
C LEU A 157 -2.67 -7.92 5.44
N LEU A 158 -2.92 -7.33 6.62
CA LEU A 158 -1.92 -6.55 7.33
C LEU A 158 -0.74 -7.40 7.83
N GLU A 159 -1.00 -8.64 8.22
CA GLU A 159 0.04 -9.64 8.52
C GLU A 159 0.86 -9.97 7.27
N SER A 160 0.21 -10.10 6.10
CA SER A 160 0.92 -10.27 4.83
C SER A 160 1.80 -9.07 4.50
N PHE A 161 1.35 -7.83 4.73
CA PHE A 161 2.18 -6.63 4.55
C PHE A 161 3.41 -6.67 5.46
N GLN A 162 3.26 -7.08 6.71
CA GLN A 162 4.40 -7.23 7.63
C GLN A 162 5.38 -8.29 7.18
N THR A 163 4.89 -9.42 6.67
CA THR A 163 5.74 -10.49 6.12
C THR A 163 6.53 -9.98 4.91
N LEU A 164 5.84 -9.39 3.92
CA LEU A 164 6.49 -8.81 2.74
C LEU A 164 7.53 -7.73 3.11
N ASN A 165 7.20 -6.87 4.07
CA ASN A 165 8.14 -5.85 4.55
C ASN A 165 9.38 -6.47 5.21
N ARG A 166 9.22 -7.48 6.08
CA ARG A 166 10.34 -8.10 6.80
C ARG A 166 11.20 -8.99 5.91
N GLU A 167 10.57 -9.84 5.09
CA GLU A 167 11.26 -10.90 4.34
C GLU A 167 11.76 -10.40 2.99
N MET A 168 10.96 -9.57 2.30
CA MET A 168 11.32 -9.02 1.00
C MET A 168 11.86 -7.59 1.07
N GLN A 169 11.96 -6.99 2.28
CA GLN A 169 12.39 -5.60 2.46
C GLN A 169 11.55 -4.61 1.63
N ALA A 170 10.27 -4.93 1.41
CA ALA A 170 9.36 -4.09 0.66
C ALA A 170 9.15 -2.75 1.37
N THR A 171 9.32 -1.64 0.65
CA THR A 171 8.97 -0.31 1.15
C THR A 171 7.47 -0.09 0.94
N ILE A 172 6.72 0.13 2.03
CA ILE A 172 5.26 0.25 1.98
C ILE A 172 4.84 1.58 2.58
N LEU A 173 4.08 2.37 1.82
CA LEU A 173 3.43 3.58 2.27
C LEU A 173 1.91 3.37 2.21
N MET A 174 1.30 3.27 3.37
CA MET A 174 -0.12 3.00 3.52
C MET A 174 -0.85 4.24 4.02
N VAL A 175 -1.94 4.60 3.36
CA VAL A 175 -2.86 5.64 3.84
C VAL A 175 -4.03 4.95 4.54
N THR A 176 -4.37 5.42 5.73
CA THR A 176 -5.54 4.93 6.48
C THR A 176 -6.01 5.95 7.51
N HIS A 177 -7.27 5.87 7.88
CA HIS A 177 -7.83 6.60 9.03
C HIS A 177 -8.03 5.68 10.25
N ASP A 178 -7.81 4.38 10.09
CA ASP A 178 -8.00 3.37 11.13
C ASP A 178 -6.70 3.12 11.92
N ALA A 179 -6.75 3.37 13.23
CA ALA A 179 -5.62 3.19 14.14
C ALA A 179 -5.17 1.74 14.26
N PHE A 180 -6.10 0.77 14.17
CA PHE A 180 -5.76 -0.65 14.18
C PHE A 180 -4.90 -1.00 12.96
N THR A 181 -5.31 -0.57 11.77
CA THR A 181 -4.57 -0.74 10.52
C THR A 181 -3.18 -0.10 10.62
N ALA A 182 -3.11 1.16 11.09
CA ALA A 182 -1.84 1.89 11.23
C ALA A 182 -0.88 1.23 12.23
N SER A 183 -1.38 0.52 13.26
CA SER A 183 -0.55 -0.15 14.27
C SER A 183 0.34 -1.29 13.73
N TYR A 184 0.09 -1.74 12.51
CA TYR A 184 0.93 -2.73 11.82
C TYR A 184 2.18 -2.13 11.19
N ALA A 185 2.19 -0.82 10.95
CA ALA A 185 3.36 -0.10 10.43
C ALA A 185 4.45 0.06 11.50
N GLY A 186 5.66 0.31 11.06
CA GLY A 186 6.79 0.65 11.95
C GLY A 186 6.81 2.14 12.34
N ARG A 187 6.11 2.97 11.54
CA ARG A 187 6.06 4.43 11.70
C ARG A 187 4.71 4.96 11.25
N VAL A 188 4.19 5.95 11.96
CA VAL A 188 2.94 6.62 11.61
C VAL A 188 3.19 8.12 11.51
N ILE A 189 2.79 8.71 10.39
CA ILE A 189 2.82 10.15 10.12
C ILE A 189 1.39 10.66 10.14
N PHE A 190 1.12 11.64 11.00
CA PHE A 190 -0.20 12.26 11.10
C PHE A 190 -0.25 13.55 10.30
N ILE A 191 -1.28 13.67 9.44
CA ILE A 191 -1.53 14.85 8.62
C ILE A 191 -2.81 15.54 9.09
N LYS A 192 -2.73 16.85 9.30
CA LYS A 192 -3.86 17.74 9.59
C LYS A 192 -3.79 18.96 8.68
N ASP A 193 -4.89 19.27 7.98
CA ASP A 193 -5.02 20.45 7.12
C ASP A 193 -3.85 20.62 6.11
N GLY A 194 -3.46 19.52 5.48
CA GLY A 194 -2.37 19.50 4.51
C GLY A 194 -0.96 19.68 5.10
N LYS A 195 -0.80 19.57 6.42
CA LYS A 195 0.50 19.72 7.11
C LYS A 195 0.82 18.48 7.93
N LEU A 196 2.12 18.21 8.11
CA LEU A 196 2.58 17.23 9.07
C LEU A 196 2.25 17.74 10.47
N PHE A 197 1.48 16.97 11.21
CA PHE A 197 1.06 17.30 12.58
C PHE A 197 1.95 16.60 13.61
N HIS A 198 2.15 15.31 13.48
CA HIS A 198 2.93 14.50 14.42
C HIS A 198 3.52 13.27 13.73
N GLU A 199 4.49 12.66 14.37
CA GLU A 199 5.12 11.41 13.92
C GLU A 199 5.33 10.49 15.12
N LEU A 200 4.99 9.21 14.97
CA LEU A 200 5.27 8.15 15.93
C LEU A 200 6.12 7.07 15.28
N ARG A 201 7.08 6.53 16.02
CA ARG A 201 7.86 5.36 15.64
C ARG A 201 7.63 4.24 16.65
N LYS A 202 7.31 3.05 16.16
CA LYS A 202 7.01 1.90 16.99
C LYS A 202 8.21 1.44 17.83
N GLY A 203 9.41 1.46 17.26
CA GLY A 203 10.61 0.97 17.92
C GLY A 203 10.41 -0.47 18.47
N ASN A 204 10.70 -0.65 19.76
CA ASN A 204 10.57 -1.94 20.45
C ASN A 204 9.18 -2.15 21.08
N ALA A 205 8.24 -1.22 20.91
CA ALA A 205 6.90 -1.34 21.45
C ALA A 205 6.14 -2.52 20.82
N SER A 206 5.32 -3.20 21.60
CA SER A 206 4.37 -4.16 21.08
C SER A 206 3.36 -3.45 20.18
N ARG A 207 2.66 -4.20 19.33
CA ARG A 207 1.60 -3.64 18.48
C ARG A 207 0.49 -2.99 19.31
N ARG A 208 0.17 -3.55 20.48
CA ARG A 208 -0.87 -3.01 21.40
C ARG A 208 -0.44 -1.66 21.97
N GLU A 209 0.76 -1.58 22.50
CA GLU A 209 1.30 -0.31 23.04
C GLU A 209 1.38 0.76 21.94
N PHE A 210 1.78 0.38 20.74
CA PHE A 210 1.83 1.29 19.62
C PHE A 210 0.45 1.76 19.17
N PHE A 211 -0.55 0.87 19.17
CA PHE A 211 -1.95 1.23 18.94
C PHE A 211 -2.44 2.26 19.96
N ASP A 212 -2.16 2.04 21.26
CA ASP A 212 -2.57 2.97 22.32
C ASP A 212 -1.93 4.35 22.13
N GLN A 213 -0.63 4.41 21.75
CA GLN A 213 0.05 5.66 21.41
C GLN A 213 -0.59 6.37 20.19
N ILE A 214 -0.98 5.61 19.17
CA ILE A 214 -1.69 6.15 18.02
C ILE A 214 -3.02 6.76 18.43
N MET A 215 -3.78 6.07 19.29
CA MET A 215 -5.07 6.55 19.80
C MET A 215 -4.93 7.85 20.61
N ASP A 216 -3.87 8.01 21.40
CA ASP A 216 -3.57 9.25 22.11
C ASP A 216 -3.42 10.44 21.14
N VAL A 217 -2.65 10.25 20.06
CA VAL A 217 -2.48 11.31 19.04
C VAL A 217 -3.78 11.58 18.28
N VAL A 218 -4.55 10.55 17.95
CA VAL A 218 -5.87 10.69 17.31
C VAL A 218 -6.81 11.52 18.18
N THR A 219 -6.80 11.30 19.48
CA THR A 219 -7.60 12.07 20.44
C THR A 219 -7.18 13.53 20.48
N LEU A 220 -5.87 13.83 20.41
CA LEU A 220 -5.33 15.20 20.35
C LEU A 220 -5.65 15.91 19.02
N LEU A 221 -5.78 15.17 17.92
CA LEU A 221 -6.16 15.75 16.62
C LEU A 221 -7.56 16.38 16.64
N GLY A 222 -8.28 16.20 17.74
CA GLY A 222 -9.62 16.75 18.00
C GLY A 222 -10.68 15.84 17.43
N GLY A 223 -11.22 14.98 18.26
CA GLY A 223 -12.52 14.34 18.33
C GLY A 223 -13.47 14.20 17.12
N ASP A 224 -13.10 14.60 15.92
CA ASP A 224 -13.90 14.42 14.70
C ASP A 224 -13.89 12.98 14.16
N LEU A 225 -13.32 12.04 14.92
CA LEU A 225 -13.49 10.60 14.70
C LEU A 225 -14.72 10.06 15.45
N ASN A 226 -15.80 10.84 15.52
CA ASN A 226 -17.10 10.41 16.07
C ASN A 226 -17.81 9.37 15.20
N HIS A 227 -17.10 8.40 14.63
CA HIS A 227 -17.70 7.23 13.99
C HIS A 227 -16.93 5.93 14.32
N ALA A 228 -16.48 5.79 15.56
CA ALA A 228 -15.92 4.54 16.06
C ALA A 228 -16.57 4.15 17.40
N ILE A 229 -17.91 4.00 17.38
CA ILE A 229 -18.66 3.15 18.33
C ILE A 229 -19.67 2.35 17.52
#